data_352eaccfbf5a245a6481fb2283b58848
#
_entry.id   352eaccfbf5a245a6481fb2283b58848
#
_cell.length_a   1.000
_cell.length_b   1.000
_cell.length_c   1.000
_cell.angle_alpha   90.00
_cell.angle_beta   90.00
_cell.angle_gamma   90.00
#
_symmetry.space_group_name_H-M   'P 1'
#
loop_
_entity.id
_entity.type
_entity.pdbx_description
1 polymer ?
#
loop_
_entity_poly.entity_id
_entity_poly.type
_entity_poly.pdbx_seq_one_letter_code
_entity_poly.pdbx_strand_id
1 'polypeptide(L)'
;IAMVGVGVLALLAAAVFSSPDVAPVTIAAWAQNDPVDFVTTATGELAGTSLSAGYGYPYNTNATGQAWGPISPARWFGARIPIDSTNTFVIEPLKRATTGNAGLTSALSTWQGASTSQQGNWTDAYTKALAGAKVVGGKVTVADGDYGPVPVMMSSLLGIAQTGGLDGLLQVNGRFYQTDYTPALLFMGDGTYLSGLAQQWNLTGSQWGMMNETGLYPGQTWLWLYTMWYQVPPFTSSTGFLGFNSGNADLGIVMLMTLLTAALALVPFIPVLRDIPRWVRIHRLIWRSYYAPKKARA
;
A
#
# COMPACT_ATOMS: atom_id res chain seq x y z
N ILE A 1 2.24 42.88 2.03
CA ILE A 1 0.92 42.35 2.50
C ILE A 1 0.61 41.02 1.83
N ALA A 2 0.65 40.92 0.48
CA ALA A 2 0.31 39.64 -0.21
C ALA A 2 1.21 38.47 0.20
N MET A 3 2.53 38.67 0.27
CA MET A 3 3.53 37.69 0.72
C MET A 3 3.25 37.20 2.16
N VAL A 4 2.88 38.11 3.05
CA VAL A 4 2.51 37.78 4.43
C VAL A 4 1.22 36.96 4.45
N GLY A 5 0.22 37.34 3.64
CA GLY A 5 -1.02 36.58 3.51
C GLY A 5 -0.79 35.15 3.01
N VAL A 6 0.05 34.97 1.98
CA VAL A 6 0.44 33.64 1.47
C VAL A 6 1.21 32.85 2.53
N GLY A 7 2.14 33.49 3.25
CA GLY A 7 2.87 32.83 4.34
C GLY A 7 1.97 32.35 5.48
N VAL A 8 1.02 33.19 5.91
CA VAL A 8 0.03 32.81 6.93
C VAL A 8 -0.86 31.65 6.43
N LEU A 9 -1.33 31.71 5.19
CA LEU A 9 -2.13 30.64 4.60
C LEU A 9 -1.36 29.32 4.50
N ALA A 10 -0.08 29.39 4.11
CA ALA A 10 0.78 28.22 4.04
C ALA A 10 1.02 27.60 5.43
N LEU A 11 1.24 28.43 6.47
CA LEU A 11 1.40 27.97 7.84
C LEU A 11 0.11 27.33 8.37
N LEU A 12 -1.05 27.93 8.11
CA LEU A 12 -2.34 27.36 8.49
C LEU A 12 -2.61 26.04 7.76
N ALA A 13 -2.31 25.97 6.46
CA ALA A 13 -2.42 24.75 5.69
C ALA A 13 -1.48 23.66 6.21
N ALA A 14 -0.22 24.03 6.51
CA ALA A 14 0.72 23.10 7.10
C ALA A 14 0.26 22.57 8.47
N ALA A 15 -0.29 23.43 9.34
CA ALA A 15 -0.80 23.03 10.64
C ALA A 15 -2.01 22.07 10.54
N VAL A 16 -2.88 22.27 9.54
CA VAL A 16 -4.09 21.47 9.35
C VAL A 16 -3.81 20.15 8.60
N PHE A 17 -2.87 20.16 7.67
CA PHE A 17 -2.59 19.04 6.75
C PHE A 17 -1.19 18.43 6.93
N SER A 18 -0.50 18.75 8.02
CA SER A 18 0.77 18.10 8.32
C SER A 18 0.54 16.67 8.80
N SER A 19 1.41 15.77 8.36
CA SER A 19 1.45 14.42 8.91
C SER A 19 2.10 14.43 10.30
N PRO A 20 1.62 13.59 11.23
CA PRO A 20 2.32 13.41 12.51
C PRO A 20 3.72 12.85 12.26
N ASP A 21 4.67 13.33 13.03
CA ASP A 21 6.05 12.83 13.02
C ASP A 21 6.10 11.52 13.82
N VAL A 22 5.94 10.40 13.13
CA VAL A 22 5.94 9.06 13.73
C VAL A 22 7.19 8.29 13.33
N ALA A 23 7.65 7.45 14.25
CA ALA A 23 8.78 6.57 13.95
C ALA A 23 8.45 5.62 12.78
N PRO A 24 9.42 5.32 11.91
CA PRO A 24 9.21 4.38 10.82
C PRO A 24 8.81 3.00 11.36
N VAL A 25 7.82 2.39 10.71
CA VAL A 25 7.40 1.03 11.04
C VAL A 25 8.40 0.05 10.45
N THR A 26 8.91 -0.84 11.28
CA THR A 26 9.86 -1.89 10.90
C THR A 26 9.23 -3.26 11.03
N ILE A 27 9.78 -4.26 10.34
CA ILE A 27 9.37 -5.66 10.51
C ILE A 27 9.63 -6.11 11.96
N ALA A 28 10.70 -5.61 12.58
CA ALA A 28 10.99 -5.90 13.97
C ALA A 28 9.88 -5.39 14.92
N ALA A 29 9.41 -4.15 14.71
CA ALA A 29 8.31 -3.59 15.48
C ALA A 29 7.02 -4.40 15.29
N TRP A 30 6.70 -4.79 14.07
CA TRP A 30 5.57 -5.66 13.77
C TRP A 30 5.68 -7.00 14.49
N ALA A 31 6.79 -7.72 14.32
CA ALA A 31 7.02 -9.03 14.93
C ALA A 31 7.01 -9.01 16.47
N GLN A 32 7.35 -7.86 17.08
CA GLN A 32 7.31 -7.68 18.53
C GLN A 32 5.90 -7.34 19.03
N ASN A 33 5.17 -6.46 18.33
CA ASN A 33 3.88 -5.96 18.77
C ASN A 33 2.71 -6.88 18.38
N ASP A 34 2.79 -7.53 17.21
CA ASP A 34 1.79 -8.48 16.75
C ASP A 34 2.45 -9.73 16.14
N PRO A 35 3.04 -10.60 16.96
CA PRO A 35 3.70 -11.81 16.50
C PRO A 35 2.74 -12.82 15.84
N VAL A 36 1.44 -12.79 16.17
CA VAL A 36 0.46 -13.70 15.55
C VAL A 36 0.18 -13.28 14.11
N ASP A 37 -0.06 -11.99 13.86
CA ASP A 37 -0.24 -11.47 12.50
C ASP A 37 1.02 -11.71 11.66
N PHE A 38 2.21 -11.47 12.23
CA PHE A 38 3.48 -11.77 11.57
C PHE A 38 3.59 -13.24 11.14
N VAL A 39 3.35 -14.19 12.06
CA VAL A 39 3.45 -15.62 11.77
C VAL A 39 2.38 -16.07 10.79
N THR A 40 1.18 -15.50 10.88
CA THR A 40 0.08 -15.80 9.94
C THR A 40 0.46 -15.36 8.53
N THR A 41 0.96 -14.14 8.38
CA THR A 41 1.42 -13.61 7.09
C THR A 41 2.57 -14.44 6.54
N ALA A 42 3.61 -14.71 7.34
CA ALA A 42 4.74 -15.54 6.92
C ALA A 42 4.32 -16.96 6.51
N THR A 43 3.29 -17.52 7.16
CA THR A 43 2.72 -18.81 6.76
C THR A 43 2.01 -18.72 5.42
N GLY A 44 1.29 -17.63 5.16
CA GLY A 44 0.67 -17.35 3.86
C GLY A 44 1.70 -17.19 2.74
N GLU A 45 2.85 -16.53 3.03
CA GLU A 45 3.97 -16.45 2.08
C GLU A 45 4.57 -17.82 1.79
N LEU A 46 4.80 -18.61 2.84
CA LEU A 46 5.30 -19.97 2.69
C LEU A 46 4.36 -20.87 1.86
N ALA A 47 3.05 -20.69 2.03
CA ALA A 47 2.01 -21.39 1.29
C ALA A 47 1.80 -20.86 -0.14
N GLY A 48 2.35 -19.69 -0.47
CA GLY A 48 2.10 -19.03 -1.75
C GLY A 48 0.67 -18.49 -1.91
N THR A 49 -0.01 -18.16 -0.81
CA THR A 49 -1.41 -17.70 -0.78
C THR A 49 -1.57 -16.23 -0.44
N SER A 50 -0.47 -15.52 -0.17
CA SER A 50 -0.47 -14.09 0.12
C SER A 50 -0.81 -13.24 -1.11
N LEU A 51 -1.08 -11.95 -0.90
CA LEU A 51 -1.27 -11.01 -2.01
C LEU A 51 0.01 -10.88 -2.84
N SER A 52 1.17 -10.81 -2.22
CA SER A 52 2.47 -10.76 -2.90
C SER A 52 2.75 -12.03 -3.71
N ALA A 53 2.34 -13.21 -3.23
CA ALA A 53 2.40 -14.44 -4.02
C ALA A 53 1.56 -14.33 -5.30
N GLY A 54 0.45 -13.58 -5.23
CA GLY A 54 -0.39 -13.25 -6.37
C GLY A 54 0.30 -12.37 -7.43
N TYR A 55 1.37 -11.66 -7.07
CA TYR A 55 2.19 -10.85 -7.99
C TYR A 55 3.34 -11.63 -8.66
N GLY A 56 3.37 -12.95 -8.53
CA GLY A 56 4.39 -13.82 -9.12
C GLY A 56 4.60 -13.58 -10.61
N TYR A 57 5.72 -14.08 -11.11
CA TYR A 57 6.16 -13.92 -12.49
C TYR A 57 5.17 -14.51 -13.51
N PRO A 58 4.82 -13.76 -14.60
CA PRO A 58 5.09 -12.34 -14.97
C PRO A 58 4.03 -11.35 -14.50
N TYR A 59 3.46 -11.41 -13.45
CA TYR A 59 2.28 -10.92 -12.76
C TYR A 59 1.31 -12.06 -12.55
N ASN A 60 1.51 -12.92 -11.73
CA ASN A 60 0.58 -14.00 -11.49
C ASN A 60 -0.47 -14.17 -12.62
N THR A 61 -0.38 -15.26 -13.35
CA THR A 61 -1.28 -15.54 -14.49
C THR A 61 -2.77 -15.44 -14.16
N ASN A 62 -3.13 -15.44 -12.89
CA ASN A 62 -4.49 -15.42 -12.38
C ASN A 62 -4.97 -14.06 -11.86
N ALA A 63 -4.06 -13.13 -11.52
CA ALA A 63 -4.40 -11.79 -11.06
C ALA A 63 -3.96 -10.76 -12.09
N THR A 64 -4.88 -10.38 -12.95
CA THR A 64 -4.61 -9.40 -14.02
C THR A 64 -4.72 -7.96 -13.56
N GLY A 65 -4.98 -7.72 -12.25
CA GLY A 65 -5.38 -6.40 -11.79
C GLY A 65 -6.74 -5.98 -12.36
N GLN A 66 -7.11 -4.74 -12.12
CA GLN A 66 -8.34 -4.20 -12.68
C GLN A 66 -8.22 -4.03 -14.20
N ALA A 67 -9.26 -4.41 -14.91
CA ALA A 67 -9.30 -4.37 -16.35
C ALA A 67 -10.66 -3.82 -16.86
N TRP A 68 -10.63 -3.24 -18.05
CA TRP A 68 -11.83 -2.84 -18.79
C TRP A 68 -11.76 -3.47 -20.18
N GLY A 69 -12.49 -4.56 -20.37
CA GLY A 69 -12.36 -5.39 -21.55
C GLY A 69 -10.91 -5.85 -21.78
N PRO A 70 -10.32 -5.60 -22.94
CA PRO A 70 -8.92 -5.96 -23.21
C PRO A 70 -7.90 -5.01 -22.59
N ILE A 71 -8.35 -3.89 -22.01
CA ILE A 71 -7.48 -2.87 -21.44
C ILE A 71 -7.14 -3.24 -20.00
N SER A 72 -5.87 -3.55 -19.76
CA SER A 72 -5.32 -3.87 -18.43
C SER A 72 -4.03 -3.07 -18.20
N PRO A 73 -4.12 -1.86 -17.63
CA PRO A 73 -2.96 -0.99 -17.44
C PRO A 73 -1.86 -1.60 -16.56
N ALA A 74 -2.23 -2.45 -15.61
CA ALA A 74 -1.27 -3.16 -14.79
C ALA A 74 -0.29 -4.01 -15.61
N ARG A 75 -0.72 -4.53 -16.77
CA ARG A 75 0.15 -5.25 -17.70
C ARG A 75 1.14 -4.35 -18.42
N TRP A 76 0.82 -3.07 -18.58
CA TRP A 76 1.64 -2.12 -19.32
C TRP A 76 2.59 -1.33 -18.45
N PHE A 77 2.13 -0.95 -17.27
CA PHE A 77 2.79 0.00 -16.39
C PHE A 77 3.07 -0.55 -14.99
N GLY A 78 2.60 -1.75 -14.66
CA GLY A 78 2.82 -2.35 -13.36
C GLY A 78 4.29 -2.68 -13.09
N ALA A 79 4.66 -2.76 -11.84
CA ALA A 79 6.01 -3.14 -11.43
C ALA A 79 6.29 -4.59 -11.86
N ARG A 80 7.29 -4.77 -12.75
CA ARG A 80 7.69 -6.09 -13.26
C ARG A 80 8.80 -6.68 -12.42
N ILE A 81 8.60 -6.73 -11.11
CA ILE A 81 9.53 -7.36 -10.22
C ILE A 81 9.00 -8.77 -9.94
N PRO A 82 9.58 -9.81 -10.53
CA PRO A 82 9.18 -11.17 -10.22
C PRO A 82 9.52 -11.44 -8.76
N ILE A 83 8.50 -11.69 -7.94
CA ILE A 83 8.68 -12.03 -6.54
C ILE A 83 8.26 -13.48 -6.38
N ASP A 84 9.20 -14.30 -5.97
CA ASP A 84 8.94 -15.59 -5.38
C ASP A 84 8.77 -15.38 -3.88
N SER A 85 7.55 -15.16 -3.44
CA SER A 85 7.25 -14.78 -2.05
C SER A 85 7.73 -15.84 -1.07
N THR A 86 7.54 -17.11 -1.38
CA THR A 86 7.98 -18.25 -0.56
C THR A 86 9.50 -18.22 -0.36
N ASN A 87 10.25 -18.10 -1.44
CA ASN A 87 11.70 -18.06 -1.32
C ASN A 87 12.19 -16.72 -0.76
N THR A 88 11.69 -15.59 -1.27
CA THR A 88 12.19 -14.27 -0.91
C THR A 88 11.93 -13.93 0.56
N PHE A 89 10.73 -14.20 1.07
CA PHE A 89 10.33 -13.75 2.41
C PHE A 89 10.60 -14.79 3.50
N VAL A 90 10.62 -16.06 3.15
CA VAL A 90 10.72 -17.14 4.14
C VAL A 90 11.97 -17.99 3.97
N ILE A 91 12.11 -18.65 2.83
CA ILE A 91 13.13 -19.71 2.69
C ILE A 91 14.56 -19.15 2.69
N GLU A 92 14.84 -18.09 1.92
CA GLU A 92 16.18 -17.49 1.85
C GLU A 92 16.62 -16.84 3.18
N PRO A 93 15.76 -16.07 3.89
CA PRO A 93 16.11 -15.62 5.23
C PRO A 93 16.40 -16.75 6.21
N LEU A 94 15.62 -17.83 6.19
CA LEU A 94 15.83 -18.98 7.05
C LEU A 94 17.12 -19.73 6.71
N LYS A 95 17.44 -19.92 5.42
CA LYS A 95 18.70 -20.54 4.99
C LYS A 95 19.93 -19.78 5.51
N ARG A 96 19.86 -18.44 5.48
CA ARG A 96 20.96 -17.60 6.01
C ARG A 96 21.12 -17.71 7.53
N ALA A 97 20.07 -18.09 8.24
CA ALA A 97 20.04 -18.23 9.69
C ALA A 97 20.28 -19.66 10.20
N THR A 98 20.63 -20.61 9.33
CA THR A 98 20.86 -22.01 9.72
C THR A 98 22.12 -22.22 10.53
N THR A 99 23.08 -21.28 10.48
CA THR A 99 24.39 -21.44 11.16
C THR A 99 24.19 -21.60 12.66
N GLY A 100 24.57 -22.77 13.18
CA GLY A 100 24.41 -23.10 14.59
C GLY A 100 23.03 -23.57 15.03
N ASN A 101 22.07 -23.71 14.12
CA ASN A 101 20.70 -24.15 14.43
C ASN A 101 20.36 -25.47 13.69
N ALA A 102 20.73 -26.59 14.31
CA ALA A 102 20.47 -27.92 13.75
C ALA A 102 18.97 -28.21 13.57
N GLY A 103 18.10 -27.71 14.48
CA GLY A 103 16.66 -27.88 14.37
C GLY A 103 16.08 -27.19 13.14
N LEU A 104 16.51 -25.96 12.84
CA LEU A 104 16.09 -25.23 11.64
C LEU A 104 16.62 -25.89 10.38
N THR A 105 17.88 -26.36 10.39
CA THR A 105 18.46 -27.08 9.25
C THR A 105 17.66 -28.33 8.92
N SER A 106 17.28 -29.12 9.93
CA SER A 106 16.43 -30.31 9.76
C SER A 106 15.01 -29.94 9.26
N ALA A 107 14.42 -28.87 9.80
CA ALA A 107 13.11 -28.40 9.38
C ALA A 107 13.09 -27.98 7.89
N LEU A 108 14.10 -27.20 7.46
CA LEU A 108 14.24 -26.82 6.05
C LEU A 108 14.46 -28.01 5.12
N SER A 109 15.27 -29.00 5.53
CA SER A 109 15.47 -30.23 4.78
C SER A 109 14.17 -31.03 4.62
N THR A 110 13.41 -31.16 5.73
CA THR A 110 12.08 -31.82 5.71
C THR A 110 11.11 -31.11 4.79
N TRP A 111 11.06 -29.77 4.86
CA TRP A 111 10.21 -28.94 3.98
C TRP A 111 10.57 -29.16 2.50
N GLN A 112 11.83 -29.07 2.16
CA GLN A 112 12.31 -29.22 0.77
C GLN A 112 12.13 -30.63 0.22
N GLY A 113 12.18 -31.65 1.07
CA GLY A 113 11.96 -33.06 0.67
C GLY A 113 10.50 -33.43 0.56
N ALA A 114 9.57 -32.60 1.06
CA ALA A 114 8.14 -32.88 1.02
C ALA A 114 7.51 -32.59 -0.35
N SER A 115 6.47 -33.33 -0.70
CA SER A 115 5.66 -33.02 -1.88
C SER A 115 4.86 -31.71 -1.69
N THR A 116 4.53 -31.03 -2.78
CA THR A 116 3.72 -29.80 -2.76
C THR A 116 2.38 -30.01 -2.03
N SER A 117 1.75 -31.19 -2.20
CA SER A 117 0.52 -31.52 -1.48
C SER A 117 0.74 -31.61 0.03
N GLN A 118 1.87 -32.17 0.45
CA GLN A 118 2.19 -32.28 1.87
C GLN A 118 2.56 -30.94 2.48
N GLN A 119 3.31 -30.10 1.78
CA GLN A 119 3.58 -28.73 2.15
C GLN A 119 2.29 -27.91 2.33
N GLY A 120 1.35 -28.02 1.36
CA GLY A 120 0.02 -27.42 1.44
C GLY A 120 -0.79 -27.89 2.66
N ASN A 121 -0.82 -29.18 2.91
CA ASN A 121 -1.55 -29.73 4.06
C ASN A 121 -1.00 -29.17 5.39
N TRP A 122 0.31 -29.09 5.55
CA TRP A 122 0.93 -28.56 6.75
C TRP A 122 0.67 -27.07 6.94
N THR A 123 0.79 -26.27 5.87
CA THR A 123 0.52 -24.83 5.95
C THR A 123 -0.94 -24.53 6.21
N ASP A 124 -1.86 -25.26 5.58
CA ASP A 124 -3.29 -25.11 5.81
C ASP A 124 -3.71 -25.49 7.24
N ALA A 125 -3.16 -26.59 7.75
CA ALA A 125 -3.42 -27.02 9.13
C ALA A 125 -2.87 -26.00 10.13
N TYR A 126 -1.65 -25.50 9.90
CA TYR A 126 -1.03 -24.52 10.77
C TYR A 126 -1.75 -23.17 10.73
N THR A 127 -2.14 -22.70 9.56
CA THR A 127 -2.95 -21.47 9.40
C THR A 127 -4.26 -21.54 10.17
N LYS A 128 -4.95 -22.67 10.12
CA LYS A 128 -6.18 -22.89 10.91
C LYS A 128 -5.91 -22.86 12.41
N ALA A 129 -4.78 -23.43 12.84
CA ALA A 129 -4.42 -23.46 14.25
C ALA A 129 -4.01 -22.06 14.76
N LEU A 130 -3.46 -21.20 13.90
CA LEU A 130 -3.10 -19.81 14.24
C LEU A 130 -4.31 -18.97 14.64
N ALA A 131 -5.51 -19.29 14.19
CA ALA A 131 -6.73 -18.60 14.64
C ALA A 131 -6.97 -18.71 16.18
N GLY A 132 -6.43 -19.73 16.81
CA GLY A 132 -6.47 -19.91 18.27
C GLY A 132 -5.11 -19.73 18.97
N ALA A 133 -4.16 -19.09 18.29
CA ALA A 133 -2.80 -18.94 18.80
C ALA A 133 -2.73 -18.09 20.06
N LYS A 134 -1.74 -18.40 20.89
CA LYS A 134 -1.41 -17.63 22.09
C LYS A 134 0.03 -17.12 22.00
N VAL A 135 0.25 -15.95 22.55
CA VAL A 135 1.59 -15.36 22.65
C VAL A 135 2.11 -15.55 24.08
N VAL A 136 3.21 -16.27 24.21
CA VAL A 136 3.86 -16.50 25.50
C VAL A 136 5.34 -16.13 25.36
N GLY A 137 5.78 -15.11 26.10
CA GLY A 137 7.16 -14.64 26.04
C GLY A 137 7.63 -14.24 24.63
N GLY A 138 6.75 -13.62 23.83
CA GLY A 138 7.04 -13.20 22.47
C GLY A 138 7.03 -14.33 21.43
N LYS A 139 6.72 -15.55 21.83
CA LYS A 139 6.60 -16.71 20.94
C LYS A 139 5.13 -17.03 20.68
N VAL A 140 4.84 -17.43 19.47
CA VAL A 140 3.51 -17.90 19.06
C VAL A 140 3.39 -19.39 19.34
N THR A 141 2.36 -19.79 20.05
CA THR A 141 2.03 -21.17 20.36
C THR A 141 0.64 -21.50 19.86
N VAL A 142 0.49 -22.65 19.25
CA VAL A 142 -0.78 -23.17 18.72
C VAL A 142 -1.13 -24.49 19.42
N ALA A 143 -2.36 -24.97 19.25
CA ALA A 143 -2.75 -26.31 19.70
C ALA A 143 -1.89 -27.39 19.01
N ASP A 144 -1.80 -28.56 19.63
CA ASP A 144 -1.07 -29.69 19.05
C ASP A 144 -1.73 -30.17 17.74
N GLY A 145 -0.89 -30.48 16.75
CA GLY A 145 -1.34 -30.94 15.44
C GLY A 145 -0.18 -31.40 14.55
N ASP A 146 -0.49 -31.99 13.43
CA ASP A 146 0.50 -32.34 12.41
C ASP A 146 0.72 -31.14 11.45
N TYR A 147 1.73 -30.37 11.75
CA TYR A 147 2.13 -29.19 10.98
C TYR A 147 3.50 -29.38 10.31
N GLY A 148 4.06 -30.59 10.38
CA GLY A 148 5.40 -30.86 9.87
C GLY A 148 6.46 -29.89 10.40
N PRO A 149 7.34 -29.35 9.55
CA PRO A 149 8.42 -28.46 9.96
C PRO A 149 7.94 -26.99 10.15
N VAL A 150 6.71 -26.63 9.77
CA VAL A 150 6.23 -25.24 9.71
C VAL A 150 6.36 -24.50 11.03
N PRO A 151 6.02 -25.06 12.21
CA PRO A 151 6.18 -24.34 13.47
C PRO A 151 7.62 -23.95 13.80
N VAL A 152 8.59 -24.82 13.49
CA VAL A 152 10.01 -24.56 13.72
C VAL A 152 10.49 -23.45 12.77
N MET A 153 10.10 -23.51 11.50
CA MET A 153 10.43 -22.50 10.51
C MET A 153 9.86 -21.14 10.91
N MET A 154 8.58 -21.07 11.25
CA MET A 154 7.90 -19.82 11.64
C MET A 154 8.46 -19.25 12.94
N SER A 155 8.71 -20.09 13.95
CA SER A 155 9.34 -19.64 15.20
C SER A 155 10.73 -19.07 14.98
N SER A 156 11.51 -19.68 14.08
CA SER A 156 12.85 -19.18 13.73
C SER A 156 12.78 -17.85 12.97
N LEU A 157 11.86 -17.73 12.01
CA LEU A 157 11.66 -16.50 11.24
C LEU A 157 11.19 -15.35 12.15
N LEU A 158 10.27 -15.63 13.06
CA LEU A 158 9.81 -14.67 14.07
C LEU A 158 10.99 -14.19 14.94
N GLY A 159 11.84 -15.09 15.40
CA GLY A 159 13.03 -14.71 16.17
C GLY A 159 13.99 -13.82 15.42
N ILE A 160 14.23 -14.09 14.12
CA ILE A 160 15.06 -13.24 13.24
C ILE A 160 14.41 -11.86 13.09
N ALA A 161 13.09 -11.82 12.87
CA ALA A 161 12.34 -10.58 12.72
C ALA A 161 12.39 -9.72 13.99
N GLN A 162 12.11 -10.30 15.15
CA GLN A 162 12.10 -9.60 16.43
C GLN A 162 13.45 -8.94 16.79
N THR A 163 14.55 -9.48 16.27
CA THR A 163 15.89 -8.90 16.46
C THR A 163 16.26 -7.87 15.38
N GLY A 164 15.37 -7.60 14.42
CA GLY A 164 15.63 -6.69 13.28
C GLY A 164 16.47 -7.32 12.16
N GLY A 165 16.83 -8.59 12.27
CA GLY A 165 17.62 -9.29 11.25
C GLY A 165 16.86 -9.40 9.93
N LEU A 166 15.54 -9.58 9.97
CA LEU A 166 14.74 -9.72 8.76
C LEU A 166 14.61 -8.40 7.98
N ASP A 167 14.59 -7.26 8.67
CA ASP A 167 14.62 -5.95 8.02
C ASP A 167 15.82 -5.79 7.10
N GLY A 168 17.00 -6.27 7.55
CA GLY A 168 18.21 -6.24 6.73
C GLY A 168 18.24 -7.32 5.63
N LEU A 169 17.70 -8.51 5.90
CA LEU A 169 17.71 -9.62 4.93
C LEU A 169 16.78 -9.40 3.75
N LEU A 170 15.70 -8.64 3.93
CA LEU A 170 14.73 -8.31 2.88
C LEU A 170 15.10 -7.05 2.09
N GLN A 171 16.16 -6.36 2.47
CA GLN A 171 16.70 -5.26 1.69
C GLN A 171 17.61 -5.79 0.60
N VAL A 172 17.32 -5.47 -0.65
CA VAL A 172 18.15 -5.87 -1.77
C VAL A 172 19.21 -4.80 -2.02
N ASN A 173 20.46 -5.11 -1.71
CA ASN A 173 21.60 -4.23 -1.97
C ASN A 173 22.03 -4.36 -3.44
N GLY A 174 21.43 -3.58 -4.33
CA GLY A 174 21.86 -3.53 -5.71
C GLY A 174 23.17 -2.75 -5.89
N ARG A 175 23.26 -1.56 -5.30
CA ARG A 175 24.43 -0.67 -5.34
C ARG A 175 24.52 0.14 -4.06
N PHE A 176 25.72 0.64 -3.73
CA PHE A 176 26.01 1.40 -2.51
C PHE A 176 25.03 2.55 -2.18
N TYR A 177 24.38 3.13 -3.19
CA TYR A 177 23.43 4.25 -3.05
C TYR A 177 21.99 3.88 -3.42
N GLN A 178 21.68 2.61 -3.60
CA GLN A 178 20.36 2.12 -4.00
C GLN A 178 19.98 0.93 -3.13
N THR A 179 19.25 1.23 -2.06
CA THR A 179 18.63 0.18 -1.25
C THR A 179 17.19 -0.02 -1.77
N ASP A 180 16.87 -1.24 -2.14
CA ASP A 180 15.52 -1.61 -2.53
C ASP A 180 14.77 -2.17 -1.32
N TYR A 181 13.77 -1.44 -0.87
CA TYR A 181 12.89 -1.81 0.24
C TYR A 181 11.63 -2.55 -0.25
N THR A 182 11.45 -2.75 -1.55
CA THR A 182 10.24 -3.35 -2.12
C THR A 182 9.89 -4.69 -1.47
N PRO A 183 10.82 -5.65 -1.27
CA PRO A 183 10.47 -6.91 -0.63
C PRO A 183 9.95 -6.74 0.81
N ALA A 184 10.59 -5.87 1.59
CA ALA A 184 10.17 -5.60 2.97
C ALA A 184 8.78 -4.93 3.03
N LEU A 185 8.51 -3.96 2.13
CA LEU A 185 7.22 -3.28 2.04
C LEU A 185 6.09 -4.20 1.58
N LEU A 186 6.35 -5.09 0.64
CA LEU A 186 5.37 -6.06 0.18
C LEU A 186 5.03 -7.05 1.29
N PHE A 187 6.04 -7.62 1.95
CA PHE A 187 5.84 -8.54 3.06
C PHE A 187 5.04 -7.90 4.21
N MET A 188 5.36 -6.64 4.58
CA MET A 188 4.60 -5.90 5.59
C MET A 188 3.18 -5.55 5.11
N GLY A 189 3.01 -5.30 3.81
CA GLY A 189 1.72 -4.97 3.21
C GLY A 189 0.74 -6.15 3.18
N ASP A 190 1.23 -7.39 3.20
CA ASP A 190 0.41 -8.60 3.24
C ASP A 190 -0.14 -8.91 4.63
N GLY A 191 0.44 -8.31 5.68
CA GLY A 191 -0.09 -8.38 7.05
C GLY A 191 -1.20 -7.37 7.32
N THR A 192 -1.85 -7.53 8.47
CA THR A 192 -2.89 -6.61 8.94
C THR A 192 -2.37 -5.52 9.88
N TYR A 193 -1.14 -5.64 10.35
CA TYR A 193 -0.53 -4.72 11.30
C TYR A 193 -0.45 -3.28 10.79
N LEU A 194 0.00 -3.07 9.54
CA LEU A 194 0.05 -1.73 8.93
C LEU A 194 -1.32 -1.10 8.80
N SER A 195 -2.31 -1.86 8.36
CA SER A 195 -3.68 -1.36 8.25
C SER A 195 -4.29 -1.00 9.60
N GLY A 196 -3.96 -1.77 10.64
CA GLY A 196 -4.34 -1.48 12.03
C GLY A 196 -3.72 -0.18 12.55
N LEU A 197 -2.43 0.03 12.31
CA LEU A 197 -1.76 1.31 12.65
C LEU A 197 -2.36 2.48 11.88
N ALA A 198 -2.59 2.30 10.57
CA ALA A 198 -3.21 3.32 9.73
C ALA A 198 -4.60 3.72 10.26
N GLN A 199 -5.39 2.77 10.75
CA GLN A 199 -6.67 3.06 11.41
C GLN A 199 -6.48 3.87 12.70
N GLN A 200 -5.54 3.48 13.55
CA GLN A 200 -5.24 4.20 14.79
C GLN A 200 -4.80 5.64 14.54
N TRP A 201 -4.07 5.89 13.49
CA TRP A 201 -3.56 7.21 13.12
C TRP A 201 -4.49 8.00 12.19
N ASN A 202 -5.69 7.48 11.93
CA ASN A 202 -6.66 8.06 11.00
C ASN A 202 -6.11 8.25 9.56
N LEU A 203 -5.22 7.36 9.15
CA LEU A 203 -4.63 7.36 7.81
C LEU A 203 -5.37 6.45 6.82
N THR A 204 -6.47 5.85 7.24
CA THR A 204 -7.30 5.03 6.36
C THR A 204 -8.18 5.89 5.48
N GLY A 205 -8.43 5.42 4.27
CA GLY A 205 -9.37 6.03 3.35
C GLY A 205 -10.76 6.09 3.95
N SER A 206 -11.39 7.24 3.82
CA SER A 206 -12.78 7.46 4.15
C SER A 206 -13.56 7.84 2.90
N GLN A 207 -14.86 8.02 3.06
CA GLN A 207 -15.73 8.44 1.96
C GLN A 207 -15.29 9.73 1.26
N TRP A 208 -14.55 10.59 1.92
CA TRP A 208 -14.18 11.91 1.42
C TRP A 208 -12.70 12.11 1.18
N GLY A 209 -11.96 11.13 1.32
CA GLY A 209 -10.56 11.25 1.13
C GLY A 209 -9.84 10.32 1.99
N MET A 210 -8.71 10.17 1.62
CA MET A 210 -7.91 9.12 2.00
C MET A 210 -7.20 9.63 3.20
N MET A 211 -6.86 10.10 3.89
CA MET A 211 -5.97 10.33 5.01
C MET A 211 -6.17 11.71 5.63
N ASN A 212 -6.54 11.67 6.85
CA ASN A 212 -6.55 12.85 7.68
C ASN A 212 -5.91 12.52 9.02
N GLU A 213 -4.71 12.95 9.20
CA GLU A 213 -3.89 12.71 10.39
C GLU A 213 -4.53 13.30 11.65
N THR A 214 -5.39 14.29 11.50
CA THR A 214 -6.12 14.88 12.64
C THR A 214 -7.36 14.08 13.02
N GLY A 215 -7.84 13.17 12.16
CA GLY A 215 -9.00 12.33 12.40
C GLY A 215 -10.36 13.05 12.43
N LEU A 216 -10.38 14.36 12.21
CA LEU A 216 -11.58 15.19 12.38
C LEU A 216 -12.18 15.71 11.09
N TYR A 217 -11.51 15.54 9.97
CA TYR A 217 -11.89 16.11 8.68
C TYR A 217 -11.93 15.06 7.59
N PRO A 218 -12.66 15.29 6.50
CA PRO A 218 -12.79 14.36 5.39
C PRO A 218 -11.51 14.19 4.56
N GLY A 219 -10.36 14.19 5.16
CA GLY A 219 -9.09 13.91 4.52
C GLY A 219 -8.50 15.08 3.76
N GLN A 220 -7.54 14.80 2.92
CA GLN A 220 -6.75 15.80 2.19
C GLN A 220 -7.56 16.40 1.05
N THR A 221 -7.79 17.70 1.05
CA THR A 221 -8.68 18.40 0.11
C THR A 221 -8.25 18.27 -1.35
N TRP A 222 -6.96 18.14 -1.63
CA TRP A 222 -6.46 17.94 -3.00
C TRP A 222 -6.80 16.55 -3.57
N LEU A 223 -7.16 15.59 -2.73
CA LEU A 223 -7.63 14.27 -3.17
C LEU A 223 -9.13 14.20 -3.41
N TRP A 224 -9.91 15.21 -2.99
CA TRP A 224 -11.36 15.16 -3.07
C TRP A 224 -11.89 14.97 -4.48
N LEU A 225 -11.29 15.62 -5.48
CA LEU A 225 -11.70 15.43 -6.88
C LEU A 225 -11.53 13.99 -7.35
N TYR A 226 -10.58 13.27 -6.78
CA TYR A 226 -10.35 11.87 -7.07
C TYR A 226 -11.28 10.97 -6.24
N THR A 227 -11.31 11.17 -4.93
CA THR A 227 -12.02 10.30 -3.99
C THR A 227 -13.54 10.45 -4.04
N MET A 228 -14.03 11.59 -4.47
CA MET A 228 -15.46 11.83 -4.69
C MET A 228 -16.08 10.81 -5.64
N TRP A 229 -15.36 10.39 -6.65
CA TRP A 229 -15.87 9.43 -7.64
C TRP A 229 -16.17 8.06 -7.06
N TYR A 230 -15.48 7.65 -5.98
CA TYR A 230 -15.78 6.39 -5.28
C TYR A 230 -17.14 6.41 -4.58
N GLN A 231 -17.79 7.56 -4.48
CA GLN A 231 -19.11 7.70 -3.87
C GLN A 231 -20.23 7.77 -4.91
N VAL A 232 -19.89 7.80 -6.20
CA VAL A 232 -20.85 8.03 -7.28
C VAL A 232 -20.99 6.76 -8.13
N PRO A 233 -22.22 6.34 -8.46
CA PRO A 233 -22.42 5.30 -9.48
C PRO A 233 -21.76 5.70 -10.79
N PRO A 234 -21.16 4.75 -11.55
CA PRO A 234 -21.24 3.29 -11.37
C PRO A 234 -20.22 2.68 -10.40
N PHE A 235 -19.31 3.46 -9.83
CA PHE A 235 -18.17 2.95 -9.06
C PHE A 235 -18.56 2.38 -7.68
N THR A 236 -19.76 2.69 -7.20
CA THR A 236 -20.32 2.11 -5.98
C THR A 236 -21.17 0.86 -6.23
N SER A 237 -21.51 0.57 -7.48
CA SER A 237 -22.44 -0.49 -7.85
C SER A 237 -21.73 -1.72 -8.42
N SER A 238 -22.20 -2.91 -8.06
CA SER A 238 -21.72 -4.16 -8.65
C SER A 238 -22.22 -4.38 -10.09
N THR A 239 -23.35 -3.77 -10.47
CA THR A 239 -23.94 -3.90 -11.82
C THR A 239 -23.30 -2.98 -12.85
N GLY A 240 -22.77 -1.85 -12.42
CA GLY A 240 -21.97 -0.94 -13.22
C GLY A 240 -22.69 -0.25 -14.39
N PHE A 241 -21.92 0.52 -15.15
CA PHE A 241 -22.30 1.17 -16.40
C PHE A 241 -21.12 1.21 -17.36
N LEU A 242 -21.33 0.90 -18.62
CA LEU A 242 -20.27 0.81 -19.66
C LEU A 242 -19.08 -0.10 -19.27
N GLY A 243 -19.32 -1.12 -18.46
CA GLY A 243 -18.29 -2.04 -18.00
C GLY A 243 -17.52 -1.56 -16.76
N PHE A 244 -17.82 -0.36 -16.22
CA PHE A 244 -17.29 0.10 -14.94
C PHE A 244 -18.23 -0.26 -13.81
N ASN A 245 -17.67 -0.74 -12.72
CA ASN A 245 -18.38 -1.14 -11.50
C ASN A 245 -17.43 -1.02 -10.28
N SER A 246 -17.88 -1.40 -9.11
CA SER A 246 -17.07 -1.36 -7.89
C SER A 246 -15.80 -2.24 -7.95
N GLY A 247 -15.81 -3.30 -8.76
CA GLY A 247 -14.65 -4.21 -8.90
C GLY A 247 -13.50 -3.65 -9.74
N ASN A 248 -13.76 -2.63 -10.58
CA ASN A 248 -12.74 -1.94 -11.37
C ASN A 248 -12.81 -0.41 -11.20
N ALA A 249 -13.31 0.04 -10.06
CA ALA A 249 -13.51 1.45 -9.76
C ALA A 249 -12.22 2.27 -9.89
N ASP A 250 -11.10 1.76 -9.37
CA ASP A 250 -9.81 2.47 -9.44
C ASP A 250 -9.39 2.74 -10.88
N LEU A 251 -9.50 1.73 -11.74
CA LEU A 251 -9.20 1.88 -13.16
C LEU A 251 -10.13 2.90 -13.83
N GLY A 252 -11.43 2.80 -13.56
CA GLY A 252 -12.42 3.71 -14.13
C GLY A 252 -12.19 5.17 -13.70
N ILE A 253 -11.89 5.38 -12.43
CA ILE A 253 -11.61 6.70 -11.88
C ILE A 253 -10.31 7.28 -12.43
N VAL A 254 -9.24 6.48 -12.52
CA VAL A 254 -7.99 6.91 -13.14
C VAL A 254 -8.21 7.32 -14.61
N MET A 255 -8.96 6.56 -15.38
CA MET A 255 -9.30 6.91 -16.77
C MET A 255 -10.11 8.21 -16.83
N LEU A 256 -11.13 8.35 -15.98
CA LEU A 256 -11.94 9.56 -15.92
C LEU A 256 -11.09 10.79 -15.56
N MET A 257 -10.26 10.70 -14.53
CA MET A 257 -9.38 11.80 -14.11
C MET A 257 -8.35 12.14 -15.18
N THR A 258 -7.85 11.15 -15.90
CA THR A 258 -6.95 11.37 -17.05
C THR A 258 -7.65 12.16 -18.16
N LEU A 259 -8.89 11.80 -18.49
CA LEU A 259 -9.69 12.52 -19.49
C LEU A 259 -9.99 13.96 -19.04
N LEU A 260 -10.37 14.15 -17.78
CA LEU A 260 -10.63 15.49 -17.25
C LEU A 260 -9.36 16.35 -17.24
N THR A 261 -8.23 15.76 -16.87
CA THR A 261 -6.94 16.46 -16.88
C THR A 261 -6.53 16.83 -18.31
N ALA A 262 -6.68 15.91 -19.26
CA ALA A 262 -6.42 16.17 -20.68
C ALA A 262 -7.36 17.27 -21.23
N ALA A 263 -8.64 17.22 -20.90
CA ALA A 263 -9.61 18.25 -21.26
C ALA A 263 -9.20 19.62 -20.70
N LEU A 264 -8.80 19.68 -19.42
CA LEU A 264 -8.33 20.91 -18.78
C LEU A 264 -7.05 21.43 -19.46
N ALA A 265 -6.10 20.55 -19.75
CA ALA A 265 -4.87 20.92 -20.44
C ALA A 265 -5.13 21.47 -21.87
N LEU A 266 -6.20 21.01 -22.52
CA LEU A 266 -6.59 21.46 -23.84
C LEU A 266 -7.41 22.77 -23.84
N VAL A 267 -7.90 23.23 -22.67
CA VAL A 267 -8.70 24.48 -22.56
C VAL A 267 -8.05 25.68 -23.29
N PRO A 268 -6.73 25.94 -23.18
CA PRO A 268 -6.10 27.06 -23.89
C PRO A 268 -6.16 26.96 -25.41
N PHE A 269 -6.38 25.77 -25.96
CA PHE A 269 -6.44 25.50 -27.39
C PHE A 269 -7.88 25.51 -27.94
N ILE A 270 -8.90 25.46 -27.06
CA ILE A 270 -10.31 25.53 -27.46
C ILE A 270 -10.72 27.01 -27.56
N PRO A 271 -11.06 27.53 -28.77
CA PRO A 271 -11.26 28.98 -28.98
C PRO A 271 -12.26 29.59 -28.01
N VAL A 272 -13.40 28.96 -27.78
CA VAL A 272 -14.47 29.47 -26.90
C VAL A 272 -13.99 29.52 -25.46
N LEU A 273 -13.40 28.44 -24.93
CA LEU A 273 -12.95 28.35 -23.53
C LEU A 273 -11.75 29.26 -23.26
N ARG A 274 -10.82 29.33 -24.22
CA ARG A 274 -9.68 30.25 -24.16
C ARG A 274 -10.11 31.70 -23.99
N ASP A 275 -11.21 32.09 -24.62
CA ASP A 275 -11.67 33.48 -24.65
C ASP A 275 -12.57 33.84 -23.45
N ILE A 276 -13.00 32.88 -22.63
CA ILE A 276 -13.80 33.13 -21.39
C ILE A 276 -13.16 34.22 -20.51
N PRO A 277 -11.85 34.20 -20.18
CA PRO A 277 -11.25 35.26 -19.35
C PRO A 277 -11.30 36.65 -19.99
N ARG A 278 -11.42 36.73 -21.31
CA ARG A 278 -11.61 38.00 -22.05
C ARG A 278 -13.05 38.49 -21.93
N TRP A 279 -14.02 37.60 -21.93
CA TRP A 279 -15.44 37.95 -21.78
C TRP A 279 -15.80 38.23 -20.31
N VAL A 280 -15.40 37.35 -19.42
CA VAL A 280 -15.58 37.52 -17.97
C VAL A 280 -14.33 38.23 -17.43
N ARG A 281 -14.37 39.53 -17.37
CA ARG A 281 -13.23 40.41 -17.03
C ARG A 281 -12.85 40.35 -15.55
N ILE A 282 -12.68 39.15 -14.98
CA ILE A 282 -12.31 38.92 -13.58
C ILE A 282 -11.00 39.66 -13.22
N HIS A 283 -10.08 39.72 -14.17
CA HIS A 283 -8.83 40.47 -13.97
C HIS A 283 -9.06 41.95 -13.60
N ARG A 284 -10.15 42.59 -14.06
CA ARG A 284 -10.48 43.96 -13.67
C ARG A 284 -10.98 44.08 -12.23
N LEU A 285 -11.59 43.00 -11.69
CA LEU A 285 -12.00 42.93 -10.30
C LEU A 285 -10.77 42.75 -9.40
N ILE A 286 -9.86 41.85 -9.76
CA ILE A 286 -8.65 41.55 -9.01
C ILE A 286 -7.69 42.75 -9.02
N TRP A 287 -7.54 43.38 -10.20
CA TRP A 287 -6.64 44.53 -10.40
C TRP A 287 -7.40 45.87 -10.38
N ARG A 288 -8.46 45.95 -9.57
CA ARG A 288 -9.32 47.13 -9.52
C ARG A 288 -8.55 48.43 -9.27
N SER A 289 -7.53 48.42 -8.45
CA SER A 289 -6.68 49.59 -8.17
C SER A 289 -5.83 50.04 -9.38
N TYR A 290 -5.47 49.10 -10.25
CA TYR A 290 -4.72 49.36 -11.46
C TYR A 290 -5.61 49.99 -12.56
N TYR A 291 -6.85 49.51 -12.68
CA TYR A 291 -7.82 50.00 -13.66
C TYR A 291 -8.67 51.16 -13.16
N ALA A 292 -8.48 51.58 -11.92
CA ALA A 292 -9.15 52.80 -11.41
C ALA A 292 -8.64 54.02 -12.15
N PRO A 293 -9.50 54.95 -12.58
CA PRO A 293 -9.04 56.20 -13.22
C PRO A 293 -8.11 56.93 -12.27
N LYS A 294 -6.92 57.24 -12.76
CA LYS A 294 -5.98 58.10 -12.01
C LYS A 294 -6.69 59.43 -11.75
N LYS A 295 -7.01 59.72 -10.47
CA LYS A 295 -7.47 61.05 -10.11
C LYS A 295 -6.42 62.04 -10.59
N ALA A 296 -6.82 62.96 -11.49
CA ALA A 296 -5.97 64.04 -11.88
C ALA A 296 -5.50 64.74 -10.60
N ARG A 297 -4.20 64.79 -10.38
CA ARG A 297 -3.63 65.62 -9.31
C ARG A 297 -3.86 67.07 -9.78
N ALA A 298 -4.80 67.73 -9.09
CA ALA A 298 -4.95 69.18 -9.16
C ALA A 298 -3.81 69.87 -8.43
#